data_5faaa493505f84cd64e7b255b8f0b720
#
_entry.id   5faaa493505f84cd64e7b255b8f0b720
#
_cell.length_a   1.000
_cell.length_b   1.000
_cell.length_c   1.000
_cell.angle_alpha   90.00
_cell.angle_beta   90.00
_cell.angle_gamma   90.00
#
_symmetry.space_group_name_H-M   'P 1'
#
loop_
_entity.id
_entity.type
_entity.pdbx_description
1 polymer ?
#
loop_
_entity_poly.entity_id
_entity_poly.type
_entity_poly.pdbx_seq_one_letter_code
_entity_poly.pdbx_strand_id
1 'polypeptide(L)'
;VMQMMTNMFSTMDSNDLKSLKKYLDSGKSGIEDYTSAVEYYYSISPQIFRQNKDGSVRQVNPDKSFESLGIGSGASTSSLMSSMMSTNVFFEMPKTESLYENQYDVKAGRWPQNYNECVLVLTSDGGISDFLLYTLGLRDQLELDEMIQEFINEEDVNTPANIGTYTYEDIIG
;
A
#
# COMPACT_ATOMS: atom_id res chain seq x y z
N VAL A 1 -11.31 -19.42 -31.81
CA VAL A 1 -11.13 -18.82 -30.47
C VAL A 1 -10.12 -17.67 -30.51
N MET A 2 -8.92 -17.86 -31.10
CA MET A 2 -7.91 -16.78 -31.23
C MET A 2 -8.43 -15.56 -32.02
N GLN A 3 -9.08 -15.76 -33.14
CA GLN A 3 -9.62 -14.68 -33.98
C GLN A 3 -10.74 -13.90 -33.28
N MET A 4 -11.51 -14.58 -32.45
CA MET A 4 -12.57 -13.96 -31.62
C MET A 4 -11.96 -13.10 -30.50
N MET A 5 -10.90 -13.57 -29.85
CA MET A 5 -10.13 -12.80 -28.87
C MET A 5 -9.45 -11.57 -29.51
N THR A 6 -8.83 -11.74 -30.67
CA THR A 6 -8.19 -10.64 -31.40
C THR A 6 -9.21 -9.58 -31.78
N ASN A 7 -10.42 -9.98 -32.24
CA ASN A 7 -11.49 -9.04 -32.54
C ASN A 7 -12.03 -8.35 -31.28
N MET A 8 -12.15 -9.04 -30.13
CA MET A 8 -12.53 -8.41 -28.88
C MET A 8 -11.50 -7.35 -28.44
N PHE A 9 -10.20 -7.66 -28.55
CA PHE A 9 -9.16 -6.70 -28.19
C PHE A 9 -9.04 -5.55 -29.20
N SER A 10 -9.34 -5.76 -30.48
CA SER A 10 -9.30 -4.71 -31.48
C SER A 10 -10.51 -3.76 -31.44
N THR A 11 -11.60 -4.16 -30.79
CA THR A 11 -12.80 -3.33 -30.58
C THR A 11 -12.83 -2.67 -29.20
N MET A 12 -11.84 -2.92 -28.33
CA MET A 12 -11.64 -2.14 -27.12
C MET A 12 -11.08 -0.76 -27.52
N ASP A 13 -11.99 0.16 -27.84
CA ASP A 13 -11.61 1.57 -27.96
C ASP A 13 -10.97 2.00 -26.65
N SER A 14 -9.74 2.48 -26.72
CA SER A 14 -9.08 3.08 -25.57
C SER A 14 -9.87 4.33 -25.19
N ASN A 15 -10.47 4.36 -24.02
CA ASN A 15 -11.11 5.56 -23.51
C ASN A 15 -10.09 6.71 -23.50
N ASP A 16 -10.45 7.84 -24.07
CA ASP A 16 -9.61 9.04 -24.02
C ASP A 16 -9.73 9.71 -22.65
N LEU A 17 -9.13 9.03 -21.65
CA LEU A 17 -9.11 9.49 -20.25
C LEU A 17 -8.39 10.83 -20.11
N LYS A 18 -7.45 11.14 -21.01
CA LYS A 18 -6.73 12.41 -20.99
C LYS A 18 -7.64 13.59 -21.34
N SER A 19 -8.45 13.43 -22.38
CA SER A 19 -9.43 14.46 -22.76
C SER A 19 -10.55 14.57 -21.74
N LEU A 20 -11.02 13.45 -21.18
CA LEU A 20 -12.00 13.45 -20.11
C LEU A 20 -11.48 14.21 -18.88
N LYS A 21 -10.26 13.89 -18.43
CA LYS A 21 -9.64 14.60 -17.31
C LYS A 21 -9.55 16.12 -17.58
N LYS A 22 -9.07 16.50 -18.77
CA LYS A 22 -8.97 17.90 -19.16
C LYS A 22 -10.34 18.61 -19.19
N TYR A 23 -11.39 17.90 -19.59
CA TYR A 23 -12.76 18.42 -19.59
C TYR A 23 -13.29 18.62 -18.17
N LEU A 24 -13.09 17.66 -17.29
CA LEU A 24 -13.46 17.76 -15.87
C LEU A 24 -12.68 18.89 -15.16
N ASP A 25 -11.38 18.97 -15.37
CA ASP A 25 -10.51 20.02 -14.76
C ASP A 25 -10.82 21.44 -15.30
N SER A 26 -11.55 21.55 -16.41
CA SER A 26 -11.86 22.85 -17.03
C SER A 26 -12.98 23.64 -16.36
N GLY A 27 -13.71 23.03 -15.41
CA GLY A 27 -14.91 23.61 -14.79
C GLY A 27 -16.10 23.76 -15.73
N LYS A 28 -16.04 23.15 -16.93
CA LYS A 28 -17.13 23.20 -17.92
C LYS A 28 -18.07 22.00 -17.87
N SER A 29 -17.72 21.03 -17.05
CA SER A 29 -18.49 19.78 -16.93
C SER A 29 -19.79 19.95 -16.16
N GLY A 30 -19.86 20.94 -15.26
CA GLY A 30 -20.95 21.12 -14.32
C GLY A 30 -21.03 20.02 -13.25
N ILE A 31 -20.02 19.14 -13.19
CA ILE A 31 -19.98 18.04 -12.21
C ILE A 31 -19.78 18.57 -10.79
N GLU A 32 -19.18 19.73 -10.66
CA GLU A 32 -18.89 20.42 -9.43
C GLU A 32 -20.16 20.73 -8.62
N ASP A 33 -21.28 20.92 -9.32
CA ASP A 33 -22.61 21.17 -8.69
C ASP A 33 -23.17 19.90 -8.02
N TYR A 34 -22.66 18.72 -8.36
CA TYR A 34 -23.20 17.42 -7.93
C TYR A 34 -22.22 16.57 -7.15
N THR A 35 -20.95 17.01 -7.00
CA THR A 35 -19.89 16.24 -6.36
C THR A 35 -19.14 17.11 -5.35
N SER A 36 -18.70 16.49 -4.25
CA SER A 36 -17.85 17.16 -3.26
C SER A 36 -16.40 17.26 -3.71
N ALA A 37 -15.96 16.32 -4.54
CA ALA A 37 -14.61 16.27 -5.09
C ALA A 37 -14.52 15.35 -6.31
N VAL A 38 -13.52 15.57 -7.15
CA VAL A 38 -13.12 14.69 -8.24
C VAL A 38 -11.67 14.30 -8.01
N GLU A 39 -11.43 13.03 -7.71
CA GLU A 39 -10.11 12.49 -7.45
C GLU A 39 -9.68 11.56 -8.59
N TYR A 40 -8.41 11.60 -8.96
CA TYR A 40 -7.83 10.76 -10.01
C TYR A 40 -6.81 9.81 -9.42
N TYR A 41 -7.07 8.52 -9.58
CA TYR A 41 -6.15 7.46 -9.15
C TYR A 41 -5.45 6.85 -10.35
N TYR A 42 -4.16 6.65 -10.22
CA TYR A 42 -3.33 6.03 -11.24
C TYR A 42 -2.91 4.65 -10.77
N SER A 43 -2.87 3.68 -11.69
CA SER A 43 -2.38 2.32 -11.40
C SER A 43 -0.85 2.32 -11.26
N ILE A 44 -0.35 3.06 -10.31
CA ILE A 44 1.09 3.18 -10.00
C ILE A 44 1.29 2.75 -8.55
N SER A 45 2.16 1.77 -8.32
CA SER A 45 2.62 1.43 -6.98
C SER A 45 3.91 2.20 -6.69
N PRO A 46 3.94 2.99 -5.62
CA PRO A 46 5.15 3.70 -5.25
C PRO A 46 6.25 2.69 -4.90
N GLN A 47 7.44 2.90 -5.48
CA GLN A 47 8.63 2.09 -5.18
C GLN A 47 9.35 2.75 -4.02
N ILE A 48 9.24 2.18 -2.83
CA ILE A 48 9.83 2.74 -1.61
C ILE A 48 10.95 1.82 -1.15
N PHE A 49 12.09 2.41 -0.88
CA PHE A 49 13.29 1.70 -0.45
C PHE A 49 13.73 2.23 0.91
N ARG A 50 14.20 1.34 1.76
CA ARG A 50 14.77 1.65 3.06
C ARG A 50 16.22 1.19 3.10
N GLN A 51 17.07 1.99 3.72
CA GLN A 51 18.44 1.58 4.06
C GLN A 51 18.43 0.90 5.44
N ASN A 52 18.96 -0.30 5.50
CA ASN A 52 19.16 -1.04 6.73
C ASN A 52 20.37 -0.53 7.51
N LYS A 53 20.52 -0.94 8.77
CA LYS A 53 21.64 -0.56 9.63
C LYS A 53 23.00 -1.03 9.12
N ASP A 54 23.03 -2.12 8.36
CA ASP A 54 24.24 -2.68 7.71
C ASP A 54 24.62 -1.96 6.41
N GLY A 55 23.84 -0.96 5.99
CA GLY A 55 24.01 -0.20 4.76
C GLY A 55 23.36 -0.83 3.52
N SER A 56 22.81 -2.02 3.63
CA SER A 56 22.04 -2.63 2.54
C SER A 56 20.76 -1.86 2.26
N VAL A 57 20.24 -1.95 1.04
CA VAL A 57 18.98 -1.29 0.64
C VAL A 57 17.95 -2.35 0.33
N ARG A 58 16.78 -2.24 0.95
CA ARG A 58 15.65 -3.13 0.74
C ARG A 58 14.44 -2.36 0.23
N GLN A 59 13.74 -2.93 -0.73
CA GLN A 59 12.45 -2.43 -1.17
C GLN A 59 11.38 -2.82 -0.15
N VAL A 60 10.70 -1.82 0.41
CA VAL A 60 9.64 -2.02 1.41
C VAL A 60 8.23 -1.81 0.84
N ASN A 61 8.12 -1.24 -0.37
CA ASN A 61 6.86 -1.16 -1.10
C ASN A 61 7.07 -1.20 -2.62
N PRO A 62 6.36 -2.01 -3.38
CA PRO A 62 5.69 -3.22 -2.91
C PRO A 62 6.71 -4.20 -2.34
N ASP A 63 6.41 -4.77 -1.20
CA ASP A 63 7.30 -5.77 -0.61
C ASP A 63 7.24 -7.06 -1.45
N LYS A 64 8.42 -7.56 -1.82
CA LYS A 64 8.58 -8.76 -2.63
C LYS A 64 9.13 -9.95 -1.84
N SER A 65 9.15 -9.86 -0.54
CA SER A 65 9.69 -10.92 0.33
C SER A 65 9.02 -12.26 0.06
N PHE A 66 7.70 -12.26 -0.06
CA PHE A 66 6.94 -13.47 -0.36
C PHE A 66 7.21 -14.04 -1.76
N GLU A 67 7.39 -13.17 -2.77
CA GLU A 67 7.76 -13.63 -4.13
C GLU A 67 9.15 -14.24 -4.15
N SER A 68 10.10 -13.65 -3.44
CA SER A 68 11.48 -14.14 -3.36
C SER A 68 11.58 -15.51 -2.68
N LEU A 69 10.62 -15.82 -1.81
CA LEU A 69 10.51 -17.09 -1.09
C LEU A 69 9.68 -18.14 -1.84
N GLY A 70 9.24 -17.83 -3.08
CA GLY A 70 8.47 -18.75 -3.92
C GLY A 70 6.96 -18.81 -3.53
N ILE A 71 6.51 -18.00 -2.60
CA ILE A 71 5.09 -17.88 -2.25
C ILE A 71 4.45 -16.95 -3.29
N GLY A 72 3.56 -17.49 -4.10
CA GLY A 72 2.84 -16.69 -5.10
C GLY A 72 3.06 -17.11 -6.55
N SER A 73 3.99 -18.03 -6.82
CA SER A 73 4.26 -18.52 -8.18
C SER A 73 3.33 -19.67 -8.63
N GLY A 74 2.50 -20.23 -7.75
CA GLY A 74 1.55 -21.31 -8.05
C GLY A 74 0.14 -20.80 -8.33
N ALA A 75 -0.47 -21.25 -9.43
CA ALA A 75 -1.70 -20.71 -10.03
C ALA A 75 -3.00 -20.79 -9.19
N SER A 76 -3.02 -21.48 -8.06
CA SER A 76 -4.25 -21.69 -7.28
C SER A 76 -4.20 -21.26 -5.81
N THR A 77 -3.03 -21.22 -5.21
CA THR A 77 -2.86 -20.79 -3.80
C THR A 77 -2.54 -19.30 -3.68
N SER A 78 -2.02 -18.71 -4.77
CA SER A 78 -1.48 -17.36 -4.79
C SER A 78 -2.52 -16.25 -4.68
N SER A 79 -3.73 -16.42 -5.20
CA SER A 79 -4.71 -15.32 -5.22
C SER A 79 -5.35 -15.08 -3.85
N LEU A 80 -5.60 -16.13 -3.08
CA LEU A 80 -6.09 -16.02 -1.71
C LEU A 80 -5.01 -15.51 -0.76
N MET A 81 -3.79 -16.04 -0.90
CA MET A 81 -2.64 -15.61 -0.12
C MET A 81 -2.26 -14.16 -0.44
N SER A 82 -2.22 -13.76 -1.72
CA SER A 82 -1.99 -12.37 -2.12
C SER A 82 -3.06 -11.41 -1.63
N SER A 83 -4.31 -11.85 -1.52
CA SER A 83 -5.40 -11.03 -0.99
C SER A 83 -5.35 -10.90 0.53
N MET A 84 -4.90 -11.93 1.23
CA MET A 84 -4.75 -11.92 2.69
C MET A 84 -3.46 -11.21 3.14
N MET A 85 -2.43 -11.25 2.31
CA MET A 85 -1.11 -10.68 2.59
C MET A 85 -0.79 -9.53 1.62
N SER A 86 -1.71 -8.57 1.50
CA SER A 86 -1.44 -7.37 0.72
C SER A 86 -0.22 -6.66 1.28
N THR A 87 0.89 -6.78 0.57
CA THR A 87 2.17 -6.15 0.90
C THR A 87 2.24 -4.69 0.47
N ASN A 88 1.17 -4.19 -0.14
CA ASN A 88 1.05 -2.78 -0.49
C ASN A 88 0.42 -2.02 0.68
N VAL A 89 1.25 -1.40 1.49
CA VAL A 89 0.84 -0.65 2.69
C VAL A 89 0.85 0.86 2.50
N PHE A 90 1.35 1.33 1.34
CA PHE A 90 1.37 2.75 1.01
C PHE A 90 0.29 3.09 -0.02
N PHE A 91 -0.57 4.01 0.32
CA PHE A 91 -1.66 4.48 -0.51
C PHE A 91 -1.56 5.98 -0.74
N GLU A 92 -1.93 6.41 -1.95
CA GLU A 92 -2.02 7.85 -2.22
C GLU A 92 -3.16 8.44 -1.40
N MET A 93 -2.86 9.53 -0.71
CA MET A 93 -3.83 10.28 0.06
C MET A 93 -4.68 11.15 -0.88
N PRO A 94 -6.00 11.28 -0.66
CA PRO A 94 -6.83 12.20 -1.43
C PRO A 94 -6.25 13.62 -1.40
N LYS A 95 -6.36 14.35 -2.50
CA LYS A 95 -5.90 15.75 -2.59
C LYS A 95 -6.85 16.71 -1.91
N THR A 96 -8.13 16.34 -1.90
CA THR A 96 -9.19 17.18 -1.32
C THR A 96 -9.30 16.92 0.18
N GLU A 97 -8.89 17.88 0.97
CA GLU A 97 -8.78 17.81 2.43
C GLU A 97 -10.08 17.40 3.12
N SER A 98 -11.22 17.92 2.65
CA SER A 98 -12.53 17.57 3.19
C SER A 98 -12.93 16.10 3.09
N LEU A 99 -12.21 15.30 2.26
CA LEU A 99 -12.46 13.87 2.12
C LEU A 99 -11.89 13.04 3.27
N TYR A 100 -10.91 13.56 4.00
CA TYR A 100 -10.28 12.82 5.09
C TYR A 100 -10.32 13.52 6.46
N GLU A 101 -10.30 14.85 6.51
CA GLU A 101 -10.28 15.60 7.79
C GLU A 101 -11.44 15.23 8.73
N ASN A 102 -12.63 15.00 8.17
CA ASN A 102 -13.80 14.65 8.95
C ASN A 102 -13.95 13.15 9.25
N GLN A 103 -13.05 12.32 8.69
CA GLN A 103 -13.11 10.87 8.84
C GLN A 103 -12.07 10.33 9.82
N TYR A 104 -11.02 11.11 10.09
CA TYR A 104 -9.90 10.70 10.93
C TYR A 104 -9.57 11.74 11.98
N ASP A 105 -9.27 11.27 13.18
CA ASP A 105 -8.75 12.10 14.26
C ASP A 105 -7.21 12.07 14.26
N VAL A 106 -6.57 13.24 14.23
CA VAL A 106 -5.13 13.33 14.41
C VAL A 106 -4.79 13.05 15.87
N LYS A 107 -4.14 11.93 16.16
CA LYS A 107 -3.71 11.54 17.50
C LYS A 107 -2.38 12.17 17.89
N ALA A 108 -1.47 12.32 16.93
CA ALA A 108 -0.19 12.99 17.11
C ALA A 108 0.32 13.52 15.76
N GLY A 109 1.18 14.54 15.80
CA GLY A 109 1.71 15.17 14.58
C GLY A 109 0.70 16.05 13.86
N ARG A 110 0.73 16.04 12.55
CA ARG A 110 -0.11 16.84 11.65
C ARG A 110 -0.37 16.13 10.33
N TRP A 111 -1.29 16.63 9.55
CA TRP A 111 -1.47 16.20 8.17
C TRP A 111 -0.25 16.53 7.30
N PRO A 112 0.08 15.70 6.29
CA PRO A 112 1.19 15.92 5.37
C PRO A 112 1.03 17.26 4.62
N GLN A 113 2.14 17.96 4.45
CA GLN A 113 2.22 19.20 3.68
C GLN A 113 3.12 19.07 2.44
N ASN A 114 3.93 18.02 2.41
CA ASN A 114 4.88 17.76 1.34
C ASN A 114 4.68 16.34 0.79
N TYR A 115 5.09 16.14 -0.47
CA TYR A 115 4.93 14.88 -1.20
C TYR A 115 5.68 13.68 -0.59
N ASN A 116 6.65 13.93 0.26
CA ASN A 116 7.49 12.93 0.93
C ASN A 116 7.08 12.69 2.39
N GLU A 117 5.95 13.21 2.80
CA GLU A 117 5.39 12.97 4.12
C GLU A 117 4.27 11.96 4.04
N CYS A 118 4.13 11.14 5.08
CA CYS A 118 3.10 10.12 5.21
C CYS A 118 2.33 10.27 6.53
N VAL A 119 1.12 9.77 6.56
CA VAL A 119 0.39 9.52 7.81
C VAL A 119 0.34 8.03 8.08
N LEU A 120 0.44 7.66 9.34
CA LEU A 120 0.18 6.31 9.80
C LEU A 120 -1.26 6.22 10.29
N VAL A 121 -2.05 5.36 9.65
CA VAL A 121 -3.43 5.11 10.07
C VAL A 121 -3.44 4.00 11.10
N LEU A 122 -3.96 4.30 12.28
CA LEU A 122 -4.15 3.34 13.36
C LEU A 122 -5.52 2.69 13.27
N THR A 123 -5.64 1.49 13.80
CA THR A 123 -6.94 0.83 14.04
C THR A 123 -7.74 1.59 15.10
N SER A 124 -9.03 1.28 15.26
CA SER A 124 -9.91 1.96 16.22
C SER A 124 -9.47 1.84 17.69
N ASP A 125 -8.72 0.80 18.01
CA ASP A 125 -8.11 0.54 19.33
C ASP A 125 -6.69 1.13 19.46
N GLY A 126 -6.23 1.87 18.45
CA GLY A 126 -4.93 2.52 18.44
C GLY A 126 -3.76 1.61 18.07
N GLY A 127 -4.05 0.42 17.56
CA GLY A 127 -3.04 -0.54 17.12
C GLY A 127 -2.57 -0.31 15.68
N ILE A 128 -1.45 -0.94 15.35
CA ILE A 128 -0.94 -1.10 13.99
C ILE A 128 -0.67 -2.58 13.74
N SER A 129 -0.72 -3.01 12.48
CA SER A 129 -0.43 -4.41 12.17
C SER A 129 1.06 -4.72 12.39
N ASP A 130 1.35 -5.95 12.83
CA ASP A 130 2.73 -6.41 13.04
C ASP A 130 3.56 -6.28 11.76
N PHE A 131 2.96 -6.60 10.60
CA PHE A 131 3.61 -6.45 9.30
C PHE A 131 4.06 -5.00 9.05
N LEU A 132 3.26 -4.02 9.44
CA LEU A 132 3.60 -2.62 9.27
C LEU A 132 4.80 -2.19 10.14
N LEU A 133 4.99 -2.82 11.31
CA LEU A 133 6.18 -2.59 12.15
C LEU A 133 7.48 -2.94 11.42
N TYR A 134 7.48 -4.04 10.68
CA TYR A 134 8.63 -4.43 9.85
C TYR A 134 8.83 -3.48 8.68
N THR A 135 7.74 -3.10 8.00
CA THR A 135 7.80 -2.16 6.88
C THR A 135 8.32 -0.79 7.29
N LEU A 136 7.88 -0.27 8.43
CA LEU A 136 8.35 0.99 9.00
C LEU A 136 9.78 0.91 9.57
N GLY A 137 10.30 -0.30 9.78
CA GLY A 137 11.63 -0.51 10.33
C GLY A 137 11.72 -0.40 11.84
N LEU A 138 10.58 -0.44 12.52
CA LEU A 138 10.50 -0.52 13.97
C LEU A 138 10.92 -1.92 14.47
N ARG A 139 10.81 -2.92 13.59
CA ARG A 139 11.31 -4.28 13.81
C ARG A 139 12.28 -4.69 12.72
N ASP A 140 13.13 -5.67 13.03
CA ASP A 140 14.08 -6.21 12.07
C ASP A 140 13.37 -7.10 11.06
N GLN A 141 13.56 -6.81 9.80
CA GLN A 141 12.94 -7.53 8.71
C GLN A 141 13.50 -8.94 8.51
N LEU A 142 14.72 -9.22 9.02
CA LEU A 142 15.28 -10.55 9.03
C LEU A 142 14.46 -11.50 9.90
N GLU A 143 13.91 -11.02 11.02
CA GLU A 143 12.99 -11.80 11.85
C GLU A 143 11.73 -12.22 11.06
N LEU A 144 11.19 -11.31 10.25
CA LEU A 144 10.04 -11.64 9.39
C LEU A 144 10.40 -12.67 8.33
N ASP A 145 11.57 -12.53 7.71
CA ASP A 145 12.05 -13.47 6.70
C ASP A 145 12.26 -14.88 7.31
N GLU A 146 12.79 -14.97 8.51
CA GLU A 146 12.94 -16.22 9.27
C GLU A 146 11.59 -16.86 9.59
N MET A 147 10.64 -16.10 10.14
CA MET A 147 9.28 -16.59 10.41
C MET A 147 8.58 -17.12 9.15
N ILE A 148 8.76 -16.44 8.03
CA ILE A 148 8.18 -16.87 6.75
C ILE A 148 8.85 -18.17 6.28
N GLN A 149 10.18 -18.31 6.43
CA GLN A 149 10.91 -19.56 6.09
C GLN A 149 10.46 -20.72 6.95
N GLU A 150 10.34 -20.55 8.28
CA GLU A 150 9.83 -21.57 9.21
C GLU A 150 8.42 -22.01 8.79
N PHE A 151 7.54 -21.05 8.45
CA PHE A 151 6.19 -21.33 7.97
C PHE A 151 6.17 -22.16 6.67
N ILE A 152 7.05 -21.83 5.71
CA ILE A 152 7.17 -22.57 4.44
C ILE A 152 7.66 -23.99 4.65
N ASN A 153 8.60 -24.17 5.59
CA ASN A 153 9.20 -25.46 5.90
C ASN A 153 8.28 -26.34 6.79
N GLU A 154 7.08 -25.86 7.12
CA GLU A 154 6.16 -26.54 8.05
C GLU A 154 6.79 -26.76 9.45
N GLU A 155 7.69 -25.85 9.83
CA GLU A 155 8.30 -25.82 11.15
C GLU A 155 7.46 -24.99 12.13
N ASP A 156 7.68 -25.16 13.44
CA ASP A 156 7.03 -24.32 14.44
C ASP A 156 7.55 -22.88 14.30
N VAL A 157 6.67 -21.95 13.94
CA VAL A 157 7.03 -20.54 13.76
C VAL A 157 7.39 -19.90 15.08
N ASN A 158 8.62 -19.47 15.21
CA ASN A 158 9.15 -18.83 16.40
C ASN A 158 8.73 -17.36 16.45
N THR A 159 7.56 -17.09 17.03
CA THR A 159 7.10 -15.71 17.19
C THR A 159 7.89 -15.00 18.29
N PRO A 160 8.42 -13.81 18.04
CA PRO A 160 9.15 -13.06 19.05
C PRO A 160 8.29 -12.80 20.29
N ALA A 161 8.81 -13.13 21.47
CA ALA A 161 8.09 -13.09 22.75
C ALA A 161 7.70 -11.66 23.19
N ASN A 162 8.25 -10.63 22.58
CA ASN A 162 8.01 -9.24 22.95
C ASN A 162 7.53 -8.43 21.74
N ILE A 163 6.23 -8.27 21.62
CA ILE A 163 5.61 -7.25 20.78
C ILE A 163 5.77 -5.94 21.52
N GLY A 164 6.81 -5.16 21.18
CA GLY A 164 7.10 -3.88 21.83
C GLY A 164 5.89 -2.94 21.77
N THR A 165 5.77 -2.12 22.81
CA THR A 165 4.86 -0.96 22.77
C THR A 165 5.65 0.21 22.21
N TYR A 166 5.11 0.91 21.22
CA TYR A 166 5.71 2.08 20.60
C TYR A 166 4.95 3.32 21.04
N THR A 167 5.67 4.39 21.31
CA THR A 167 5.07 5.70 21.58
C THR A 167 4.90 6.47 20.29
N TYR A 168 4.13 7.55 20.33
CA TYR A 168 3.99 8.41 19.14
C TYR A 168 5.33 9.04 18.75
N GLU A 169 6.18 9.36 19.71
CA GLU A 169 7.52 9.92 19.48
C GLU A 169 8.46 8.93 18.77
N ASP A 170 8.28 7.63 18.96
CA ASP A 170 9.07 6.61 18.25
C ASP A 170 8.74 6.54 16.76
N ILE A 171 7.56 7.04 16.36
CA ILE A 171 7.00 6.89 15.01
C ILE A 171 7.07 8.21 14.24
N ILE A 172 6.87 9.34 14.93
CA ILE A 172 6.91 10.68 14.31
C ILE A 172 8.37 11.11 14.19
N GLY A 173 8.83 11.30 12.95
CA GLY A 173 10.18 11.79 12.65
C GLY A 173 10.37 13.28 12.87
#